data_8de13135beb12c1b2cad7ac347601261
#
_entry.id   8de13135beb12c1b2cad7ac347601261
#
_cell.length_a   1.000
_cell.length_b   1.000
_cell.length_c   1.000
_cell.angle_alpha   90.00
_cell.angle_beta   90.00
_cell.angle_gamma   90.00
#
_symmetry.space_group_name_H-M   'P 1'
#
loop_
_entity.id
_entity.type
_entity.pdbx_description
1 polymer ?
#
loop_
_entity_poly.entity_id
_entity_poly.type
_entity_poly.pdbx_seq_one_letter_code
_entity_poly.pdbx_strand_id
1 'polypeptide(L)'
;EWAGMHQFFRLFWHPEERAIAAVCLCEQCDVTFAFISITSHDSKGNIWRTTNFPFAPTLRCPPNVRWNHVPCERSCFHQILSNHREFLQRMKVSEDLRMPDPEVIEDGIENEMRHQVDHNLASGIIRLTGDGHFRYSRRGLLFLWGQFIKDMIRLC
;
A
#
# COMPACT_ATOMS: atom_id res chain seq x y z
N GLU A 1 5.42 -4.60 -15.74
CA GLU A 1 6.44 -5.48 -15.11
C GLU A 1 7.41 -4.61 -14.29
N TRP A 2 7.43 -4.80 -13.00
CA TRP A 2 8.43 -4.21 -12.14
C TRP A 2 9.60 -5.18 -12.02
N ALA A 3 10.68 -4.93 -12.75
CA ALA A 3 12.00 -5.55 -12.58
C ALA A 3 11.98 -7.05 -12.23
N GLY A 4 11.26 -7.88 -13.00
CA GLY A 4 11.20 -9.32 -12.80
C GLY A 4 10.32 -9.80 -11.64
N MET A 5 9.49 -8.93 -11.09
CA MET A 5 8.47 -9.32 -10.11
C MET A 5 7.14 -9.57 -10.84
N HIS A 6 6.62 -10.77 -10.75
CA HIS A 6 5.27 -11.07 -11.18
C HIS A 6 4.32 -10.80 -10.03
N GLN A 7 3.34 -9.95 -10.28
CA GLN A 7 2.29 -9.64 -9.31
C GLN A 7 0.95 -10.05 -9.88
N PHE A 8 0.23 -10.82 -9.11
CA PHE A 8 -1.16 -11.12 -9.36
C PHE A 8 -1.98 -10.63 -8.16
N PHE A 9 -3.04 -9.89 -8.41
CA PHE A 9 -3.94 -9.47 -7.35
C PHE A 9 -5.39 -9.71 -7.75
N ARG A 10 -6.20 -10.02 -6.73
CA ARG A 10 -7.64 -10.14 -6.85
C ARG A 10 -8.29 -9.12 -5.94
N LEU A 11 -9.21 -8.34 -6.51
CA LEU A 11 -9.96 -7.33 -5.78
C LEU A 11 -11.29 -7.88 -5.30
N PHE A 12 -11.68 -7.47 -4.11
CA PHE A 12 -12.96 -7.76 -3.49
C PHE A 12 -13.55 -6.44 -3.01
N TRP A 13 -14.75 -6.17 -3.45
CA TRP A 13 -15.51 -5.03 -3.00
C TRP A 13 -16.40 -5.43 -1.81
N HIS A 14 -16.39 -4.63 -0.73
CA HIS A 14 -17.21 -4.85 0.45
C HIS A 14 -18.03 -3.59 0.75
N PRO A 15 -19.27 -3.50 0.26
CA PRO A 15 -20.08 -2.29 0.37
C PRO A 15 -20.42 -1.92 1.82
N GLU A 16 -20.74 -2.90 2.66
CA GLU A 16 -21.09 -2.66 4.07
C GLU A 16 -19.94 -2.02 4.85
N GLU A 17 -18.71 -2.41 4.56
CA GLU A 17 -17.50 -1.85 5.18
C GLU A 17 -16.97 -0.61 4.46
N ARG A 18 -17.56 -0.24 3.34
CA ARG A 18 -17.05 0.83 2.46
C ARG A 18 -15.56 0.67 2.17
N ALA A 19 -15.17 -0.55 1.86
CA ALA A 19 -13.78 -0.95 1.70
C ALA A 19 -13.56 -1.79 0.45
N ILE A 20 -12.32 -1.74 -0.06
CA ILE A 20 -11.81 -2.61 -1.11
C ILE A 20 -10.72 -3.47 -0.47
N ALA A 21 -10.79 -4.77 -0.64
CA ALA A 21 -9.75 -5.68 -0.25
C ALA A 21 -9.00 -6.19 -1.50
N ALA A 22 -7.68 -6.17 -1.44
CA ALA A 22 -6.82 -6.77 -2.44
C ALA A 22 -6.07 -7.95 -1.81
N VAL A 23 -6.18 -9.12 -2.42
CA VAL A 23 -5.31 -10.26 -2.13
C VAL A 23 -4.24 -10.27 -3.21
N CYS A 24 -2.99 -10.08 -2.79
CA CYS A 24 -1.85 -9.96 -3.69
C CYS A 24 -0.95 -11.18 -3.54
N LEU A 25 -0.57 -11.76 -4.67
CA LEU A 25 0.46 -12.79 -4.78
C LEU A 25 1.65 -12.17 -5.50
N CYS A 26 2.80 -12.21 -4.88
CA CYS A 26 4.05 -11.71 -5.43
C CYS A 26 5.03 -12.85 -5.62
N GLU A 27 5.61 -12.93 -6.80
CA GLU A 27 6.67 -13.88 -7.14
C GLU A 27 7.86 -13.10 -7.67
N GLN A 28 9.00 -13.26 -7.02
CA GLN A 28 10.27 -12.66 -7.42
C GLN A 28 11.39 -13.68 -7.25
N CYS A 29 11.99 -14.10 -8.36
CA CYS A 29 13.01 -15.15 -8.39
C CYS A 29 12.50 -16.41 -7.64
N ASP A 30 13.14 -16.76 -6.52
CA ASP A 30 12.82 -17.96 -5.75
C ASP A 30 11.91 -17.67 -4.54
N VAL A 31 11.40 -16.43 -4.41
CA VAL A 31 10.56 -16.02 -3.28
C VAL A 31 9.15 -15.76 -3.76
N THR A 32 8.21 -16.52 -3.18
CA THR A 32 6.77 -16.29 -3.38
C THR A 32 6.13 -15.96 -2.05
N PHE A 33 5.37 -14.88 -2.00
CA PHE A 33 4.60 -14.51 -0.81
C PHE A 33 3.25 -13.91 -1.18
N ALA A 34 2.30 -14.06 -0.28
CA ALA A 34 0.98 -13.46 -0.42
C ALA A 34 0.71 -12.48 0.72
N PHE A 35 -0.01 -11.42 0.43
CA PHE A 35 -0.48 -10.48 1.44
C PHE A 35 -1.88 -9.97 1.12
N ILE A 36 -2.51 -9.39 2.12
CA ILE A 36 -3.83 -8.78 2.02
C ILE A 36 -3.69 -7.30 2.32
N SER A 37 -4.37 -6.47 1.53
CA SER A 37 -4.48 -5.04 1.76
C SER A 37 -5.96 -4.64 1.74
N ILE A 38 -6.44 -3.99 2.81
CA ILE A 38 -7.80 -3.44 2.88
C ILE A 38 -7.68 -1.92 2.87
N THR A 39 -8.43 -1.28 1.98
CA THR A 39 -8.37 0.15 1.75
C THR A 39 -9.76 0.76 1.81
N SER A 40 -9.90 1.85 2.55
CA SER A 40 -11.07 2.73 2.59
C SER A 40 -10.67 4.16 2.26
N HIS A 41 -11.59 4.93 1.69
CA HIS A 41 -11.40 6.33 1.35
C HIS A 41 -12.37 7.19 2.15
N ASP A 42 -11.93 8.34 2.65
CA ASP A 42 -12.83 9.28 3.29
C ASP A 42 -13.30 10.40 2.34
N SER A 43 -14.25 11.21 2.80
CA SER A 43 -14.79 12.33 2.03
C SER A 43 -13.76 13.42 1.73
N LYS A 44 -12.66 13.48 2.49
CA LYS A 44 -11.57 14.46 2.36
C LYS A 44 -10.46 14.00 1.42
N GLY A 45 -10.58 12.78 0.84
CA GLY A 45 -9.59 12.20 -0.06
C GLY A 45 -8.41 11.52 0.64
N ASN A 46 -8.53 11.25 1.95
CA ASN A 46 -7.54 10.42 2.61
C ASN A 46 -7.81 8.95 2.34
N ILE A 47 -6.73 8.19 2.30
CA ILE A 47 -6.69 6.76 2.05
C ILE A 47 -6.27 6.06 3.35
N TRP A 48 -7.10 5.16 3.83
CA TRP A 48 -6.90 4.39 5.05
C TRP A 48 -6.62 2.95 4.67
N ARG A 49 -5.39 2.49 4.88
CA ARG A 49 -4.95 1.17 4.41
C ARG A 49 -4.45 0.32 5.55
N THR A 50 -4.99 -0.89 5.68
CA THR A 50 -4.48 -1.93 6.57
C THR A 50 -3.93 -3.08 5.74
N THR A 51 -2.70 -3.50 6.03
CA THR A 51 -2.03 -4.55 5.26
C THR A 51 -1.13 -5.38 6.16
N ASN A 52 -0.98 -6.66 5.82
CA ASN A 52 0.02 -7.56 6.37
C ASN A 52 1.22 -7.74 5.43
N PHE A 53 1.46 -6.78 4.53
CA PHE A 53 2.65 -6.78 3.67
C PHE A 53 3.92 -6.88 4.52
N PRO A 54 4.80 -7.86 4.28
CA PRO A 54 5.87 -8.20 5.22
C PRO A 54 6.98 -7.15 5.30
N PHE A 55 7.16 -6.35 4.25
CA PHE A 55 8.29 -5.43 4.13
C PHE A 55 7.88 -3.97 4.37
N ALA A 56 8.84 -3.15 4.75
CA ALA A 56 8.66 -1.70 4.77
C ALA A 56 8.51 -1.15 3.34
N PRO A 57 7.73 -0.08 3.14
CA PRO A 57 7.51 0.48 1.82
C PRO A 57 8.80 1.02 1.21
N THR A 58 9.09 0.65 -0.04
CA THR A 58 10.27 1.11 -0.79
C THR A 58 10.13 2.53 -1.34
N LEU A 59 8.89 3.02 -1.44
CA LEU A 59 8.56 4.40 -1.81
C LEU A 59 7.95 5.14 -0.62
N ARG A 60 8.22 6.43 -0.54
CA ARG A 60 7.64 7.29 0.48
C ARG A 60 6.14 7.43 0.26
N CYS A 61 5.38 7.21 1.32
CA CYS A 61 3.92 7.33 1.27
C CYS A 61 3.48 8.79 1.11
N PRO A 62 2.52 9.10 0.25
CA PRO A 62 1.91 10.43 0.19
C PRO A 62 1.26 10.80 1.53
N PRO A 63 1.16 12.10 1.85
CA PRO A 63 0.68 12.56 3.17
C PRO A 63 -0.80 12.24 3.44
N ASN A 64 -1.60 12.02 2.41
CA ASN A 64 -3.01 11.62 2.52
C ASN A 64 -3.21 10.11 2.69
N VAL A 65 -2.14 9.30 2.67
CA VAL A 65 -2.23 7.85 2.87
C VAL A 65 -1.83 7.51 4.30
N ARG A 66 -2.70 6.82 5.01
CA ARG A 66 -2.49 6.34 6.38
C ARG A 66 -2.39 4.82 6.40
N TRP A 67 -1.31 4.31 6.93
CA TRP A 67 -1.05 2.88 7.00
C TRP A 67 -1.24 2.35 8.40
N ASN A 68 -1.90 1.20 8.47
CA ASN A 68 -1.95 0.33 9.63
C ASN A 68 -1.32 -1.01 9.23
N HIS A 69 -0.19 -1.32 9.80
CA HIS A 69 0.52 -2.55 9.49
C HIS A 69 0.13 -3.63 10.51
N VAL A 70 -0.24 -4.79 10.00
CA VAL A 70 -0.57 -5.99 10.79
C VAL A 70 0.56 -7.02 10.56
N PRO A 71 1.05 -7.70 11.59
CA PRO A 71 2.06 -8.74 11.43
C PRO A 71 1.64 -9.82 10.42
N CYS A 72 2.58 -10.29 9.59
CA CYS A 72 2.32 -11.26 8.53
C CYS A 72 1.79 -12.61 9.05
N GLU A 73 2.13 -12.97 10.28
CA GLU A 73 1.63 -14.17 10.98
C GLU A 73 0.09 -14.17 11.14
N ARG A 74 -0.52 -13.00 11.11
CA ARG A 74 -1.98 -12.82 11.12
C ARG A 74 -2.52 -12.71 9.70
N SER A 75 -2.41 -13.78 8.93
CA SER A 75 -2.82 -13.80 7.51
C SER A 75 -4.32 -14.09 7.29
N CYS A 76 -5.10 -14.31 8.35
CA CYS A 76 -6.53 -14.53 8.22
C CYS A 76 -7.24 -13.23 7.85
N PHE A 77 -8.01 -13.26 6.76
CA PHE A 77 -8.77 -12.10 6.25
C PHE A 77 -9.62 -11.43 7.35
N HIS A 78 -10.32 -12.21 8.16
CA HIS A 78 -11.16 -11.68 9.24
C HIS A 78 -10.38 -10.89 10.29
N GLN A 79 -9.16 -11.31 10.60
CA GLN A 79 -8.30 -10.58 11.54
C GLN A 79 -7.83 -9.25 10.95
N ILE A 80 -7.46 -9.23 9.67
CA ILE A 80 -7.04 -8.02 8.98
C ILE A 80 -8.22 -7.05 8.86
N LEU A 81 -9.43 -7.54 8.56
CA LEU A 81 -10.65 -6.74 8.52
C LEU A 81 -11.00 -6.17 9.90
N SER A 82 -10.90 -6.96 10.98
CA SER A 82 -11.11 -6.46 12.34
C SER A 82 -10.11 -5.36 12.69
N ASN A 83 -8.84 -5.57 12.39
CA ASN A 83 -7.80 -4.54 12.59
C ASN A 83 -8.06 -3.26 11.77
N HIS A 84 -8.63 -3.40 10.56
CA HIS A 84 -9.00 -2.25 9.74
C HIS A 84 -10.13 -1.46 10.39
N ARG A 85 -11.19 -2.12 10.86
CA ARG A 85 -12.29 -1.49 11.59
C ARG A 85 -11.80 -0.75 12.84
N GLU A 86 -10.98 -1.41 13.66
CA GLU A 86 -10.38 -0.80 14.86
C GLU A 86 -9.52 0.41 14.52
N PHE A 87 -8.77 0.34 13.42
CA PHE A 87 -7.97 1.45 12.93
C PHE A 87 -8.85 2.66 12.56
N LEU A 88 -9.90 2.44 11.76
CA LEU A 88 -10.84 3.49 11.36
C LEU A 88 -11.57 4.12 12.56
N GLN A 89 -11.98 3.30 13.53
CA GLN A 89 -12.60 3.76 14.78
C GLN A 89 -11.66 4.61 15.61
N ARG A 90 -10.41 4.15 15.81
CA ARG A 90 -9.37 4.89 16.54
C ARG A 90 -9.07 6.24 15.88
N MET A 91 -9.12 6.30 14.57
CA MET A 91 -8.91 7.53 13.81
C MET A 91 -10.18 8.39 13.67
N LYS A 92 -11.33 7.90 14.16
CA LYS A 92 -12.64 8.58 14.15
C LYS A 92 -13.12 8.96 12.74
N VAL A 93 -12.91 8.06 11.77
CA VAL A 93 -13.26 8.30 10.36
C VAL A 93 -14.32 7.33 9.83
N SER A 94 -14.80 6.41 10.64
CA SER A 94 -15.76 5.35 10.21
C SER A 94 -17.05 5.90 9.60
N GLU A 95 -17.52 7.06 10.04
CA GLU A 95 -18.74 7.69 9.53
C GLU A 95 -18.51 8.50 8.24
N ASP A 96 -17.26 8.89 7.97
CA ASP A 96 -16.89 9.80 6.88
C ASP A 96 -16.41 9.05 5.61
N LEU A 97 -16.52 7.72 5.63
CA LEU A 97 -16.05 6.86 4.53
C LEU A 97 -16.97 6.96 3.31
N ARG A 98 -16.35 7.05 2.14
CA ARG A 98 -17.03 6.97 0.86
C ARG A 98 -17.34 5.52 0.50
N MET A 99 -18.48 5.32 -0.16
CA MET A 99 -18.75 4.05 -0.82
C MET A 99 -17.81 3.92 -2.04
N PRO A 100 -16.99 2.87 -2.12
CA PRO A 100 -16.21 2.63 -3.34
C PRO A 100 -17.15 2.26 -4.49
N ASP A 101 -16.87 2.81 -5.66
CA ASP A 101 -17.58 2.48 -6.88
C ASP A 101 -16.85 1.34 -7.60
N PRO A 102 -17.49 0.16 -7.78
CA PRO A 102 -16.84 -0.99 -8.39
C PRO A 102 -16.44 -0.74 -9.85
N GLU A 103 -17.12 0.15 -10.57
CA GLU A 103 -16.84 0.41 -11.98
C GLU A 103 -15.54 1.20 -12.21
N VAL A 104 -15.07 1.95 -11.18
CA VAL A 104 -13.88 2.79 -11.25
C VAL A 104 -12.75 2.37 -10.31
N ILE A 105 -12.85 1.17 -9.71
CA ILE A 105 -11.84 0.68 -8.75
C ILE A 105 -10.45 0.61 -9.41
N GLU A 106 -10.36 0.08 -10.63
CA GLU A 106 -9.09 -0.06 -11.34
C GLU A 106 -8.46 1.29 -11.63
N ASP A 107 -9.24 2.23 -12.14
CA ASP A 107 -8.80 3.61 -12.39
C ASP A 107 -8.38 4.30 -11.08
N GLY A 108 -9.09 4.04 -10.00
CA GLY A 108 -8.75 4.53 -8.67
C GLY A 108 -7.38 4.05 -8.21
N ILE A 109 -7.09 2.76 -8.36
CA ILE A 109 -5.80 2.15 -8.02
C ILE A 109 -4.68 2.74 -8.89
N GLU A 110 -4.91 2.87 -10.20
CA GLU A 110 -3.93 3.46 -11.10
C GLU A 110 -3.61 4.92 -10.72
N ASN A 111 -4.63 5.69 -10.40
CA ASN A 111 -4.46 7.07 -9.94
C ASN A 111 -3.71 7.16 -8.61
N GLU A 112 -3.96 6.26 -7.66
CA GLU A 112 -3.18 6.17 -6.42
C GLU A 112 -1.70 5.87 -6.70
N MET A 113 -1.42 4.91 -7.57
CA MET A 113 -0.05 4.56 -7.96
C MET A 113 0.66 5.73 -8.64
N ARG A 114 -0.02 6.41 -9.56
CA ARG A 114 0.50 7.61 -10.24
C ARG A 114 0.81 8.72 -9.23
N HIS A 115 -0.12 9.00 -8.33
CA HIS A 115 0.06 9.99 -7.26
C HIS A 115 1.25 9.63 -6.33
N GLN A 116 1.45 8.34 -6.04
CA GLN A 116 2.60 7.89 -5.27
C GLN A 116 3.93 8.13 -6.02
N VAL A 117 3.97 7.86 -7.32
CA VAL A 117 5.15 8.13 -8.16
C VAL A 117 5.44 9.63 -8.20
N ASP A 118 4.44 10.47 -8.47
CA ASP A 118 4.58 11.92 -8.51
C ASP A 118 5.06 12.50 -7.18
N HIS A 119 4.52 12.02 -6.06
CA HIS A 119 4.97 12.40 -4.72
C HIS A 119 6.45 12.06 -4.50
N ASN A 120 6.90 10.90 -4.98
CA ASN A 120 8.29 10.47 -4.82
C ASN A 120 9.24 11.21 -5.76
N LEU A 121 8.80 11.59 -6.95
CA LEU A 121 9.53 12.52 -7.84
C LEU A 121 9.67 13.89 -7.19
N ALA A 122 8.57 14.48 -6.74
CA ALA A 122 8.55 15.80 -6.10
C ALA A 122 9.39 15.85 -4.82
N SER A 123 9.39 14.76 -4.03
CA SER A 123 10.19 14.66 -2.80
C SER A 123 11.65 14.27 -3.04
N GLY A 124 12.03 14.03 -4.30
CA GLY A 124 13.40 13.67 -4.69
C GLY A 124 13.85 12.29 -4.21
N ILE A 125 12.92 11.38 -3.96
CA ILE A 125 13.22 9.96 -3.64
C ILE A 125 13.61 9.22 -4.91
N ILE A 126 12.85 9.40 -5.99
CA ILE A 126 13.15 8.87 -7.32
C ILE A 126 13.40 10.02 -8.30
N ARG A 127 14.02 9.69 -9.41
CA ARG A 127 14.22 10.60 -10.54
C ARG A 127 13.92 9.88 -11.85
N LEU A 128 13.41 10.58 -12.83
CA LEU A 128 13.28 10.10 -14.19
C LEU A 128 14.65 10.17 -14.86
N THR A 129 15.05 9.12 -15.54
CA THR A 129 16.27 9.06 -16.34
C THR A 129 15.95 9.36 -17.81
N GLY A 130 16.97 9.71 -18.61
CA GLY A 130 16.77 10.07 -20.01
C GLY A 130 16.23 8.96 -20.91
N ASP A 131 16.25 7.72 -20.43
CA ASP A 131 15.67 6.53 -21.08
C ASP A 131 14.22 6.27 -20.65
N GLY A 132 13.60 7.18 -19.89
CA GLY A 132 12.21 7.06 -19.44
C GLY A 132 12.01 6.16 -18.22
N HIS A 133 13.07 5.66 -17.60
CA HIS A 133 12.99 4.81 -16.40
C HIS A 133 13.11 5.62 -15.11
N PHE A 134 12.53 5.11 -14.03
CA PHE A 134 12.71 5.65 -12.70
C PHE A 134 13.92 5.01 -12.01
N ARG A 135 14.72 5.83 -11.34
CA ARG A 135 15.83 5.36 -10.49
C ARG A 135 15.82 6.10 -9.17
N TYR A 136 16.28 5.45 -8.12
CA TYR A 136 16.47 6.12 -6.83
C TYR A 136 17.54 7.20 -6.94
N SER A 137 17.25 8.34 -6.34
CA SER A 137 18.23 9.39 -6.09
C SER A 137 19.15 8.99 -4.93
N ARG A 138 20.20 9.79 -4.64
CA ARG A 138 21.02 9.60 -3.42
C ARG A 138 20.16 9.66 -2.15
N ARG A 139 19.20 10.58 -2.10
CA ARG A 139 18.23 10.70 -1.00
C ARG A 139 17.33 9.47 -0.92
N GLY A 140 16.90 8.94 -2.06
CA GLY A 140 16.10 7.72 -2.16
C GLY A 140 16.85 6.48 -1.68
N LEU A 141 18.15 6.38 -1.97
CA LEU A 141 18.98 5.28 -1.47
C LEU A 141 19.13 5.33 0.06
N LEU A 142 19.29 6.53 0.65
CA LEU A 142 19.30 6.70 2.10
C LEU A 142 17.94 6.33 2.73
N PHE A 143 16.85 6.70 2.06
CA PHE A 143 15.51 6.30 2.49
C PHE A 143 15.34 4.77 2.48
N LEU A 144 15.74 4.10 1.38
CA LEU A 144 15.71 2.64 1.27
C LEU A 144 16.53 1.96 2.38
N TRP A 145 17.74 2.47 2.64
CA TRP A 145 18.58 1.98 3.74
C TRP A 145 17.86 2.06 5.09
N GLY A 146 17.21 3.17 5.36
CA GLY A 146 16.40 3.34 6.56
C GLY A 146 15.22 2.35 6.64
N GLN A 147 14.57 2.01 5.53
CA GLN A 147 13.52 0.99 5.51
C GLN A 147 14.08 -0.42 5.74
N PHE A 148 15.20 -0.75 5.10
CA PHE A 148 15.90 -2.01 5.32
C PHE A 148 16.28 -2.24 6.79
N ILE A 149 16.82 -1.21 7.46
CA ILE A 149 17.11 -1.28 8.90
C ILE A 149 15.85 -1.53 9.73
N LYS A 150 14.73 -0.90 9.40
CA LYS A 150 13.44 -1.14 10.07
C LYS A 150 12.96 -2.58 9.90
N ASP A 151 13.12 -3.14 8.70
CA ASP A 151 12.76 -4.54 8.44
C ASP A 151 13.65 -5.50 9.23
N MET A 152 14.96 -5.23 9.27
CA MET A 152 15.89 -6.01 10.10
C MET A 152 15.50 -6.00 11.58
N ILE A 153 15.11 -4.84 12.13
CA ILE A 153 14.67 -4.74 13.55
C ILE A 153 13.35 -5.47 13.79
N ARG A 154 12.48 -5.55 12.80
CA ARG A 154 11.19 -6.26 12.93
C ARG A 154 11.33 -7.77 12.86
N LEU A 155 12.37 -8.28 12.19
CA LEU A 155 12.61 -9.70 12.00
C LEU A 155 13.48 -10.30 13.13
N CYS A 156 14.13 -9.49 13.95
CA CYS A 156 14.84 -9.90 15.16
C CYS A 156 13.96 -9.81 16.40
#